data_a3aae094da773819a1fd5b7446b0120f
#
_entry.id   a3aae094da773819a1fd5b7446b0120f
#
_cell.length_a   1.000
_cell.length_b   1.000
_cell.length_c   1.000
_cell.angle_alpha   90.00
_cell.angle_beta   90.00
_cell.angle_gamma   90.00
#
_symmetry.space_group_name_H-M   'P 1'
#
loop_
_entity.id
_entity.type
_entity.pdbx_description
1 polymer ?
#
loop_
_entity_poly.entity_id
_entity_poly.type
_entity_poly.pdbx_seq_one_letter_code
_entity_poly.pdbx_strand_id
1 'polypeptide(L)'
;SGASSVPGLGDLPMTWETAQAQDIGVLERQLGRPMRGVHAIAARCACGDPAVVVTVPRVEDGTPFPTLYYLSLPEATKEASRLEAAGLMLDFEQRLADDSRARSAYEAAHKDYLHKRDELGSVPEIEGISAGGMPTRVKCLHALIAHSLAEGPGVNPVGDWALAESGWSLEVCRCRVDE
;
A
#
# COMPACT_ATOMS: atom_id res chain seq x y z
N SER A 1 3.36 35.30 2.83
CA SER A 1 3.52 34.75 2.92
C SER A 1 3.91 33.77 2.10
N GLY A 2 4.13 33.71 1.46
CA GLY A 2 4.33 32.88 0.61
C GLY A 2 4.70 31.70 0.81
N ALA A 3 4.83 31.41 1.45
CA ALA A 3 5.20 30.37 1.84
C ALA A 3 4.96 29.42 1.05
N SER A 4 4.34 29.21 0.92
CA SER A 4 4.01 28.41 0.31
C SER A 4 4.65 27.65 -0.44
N SER A 5 4.87 27.63 -0.91
CA SER A 5 5.25 26.96 -1.73
C SER A 5 6.39 26.38 -1.78
N VAL A 6 6.72 25.77 -0.97
CA VAL A 6 7.80 24.99 -1.01
C VAL A 6 7.50 23.90 -1.93
N PRO A 7 8.06 23.83 -3.03
CA PRO A 7 7.72 22.84 -3.99
C PRO A 7 7.87 21.44 -3.48
N GLY A 8 8.88 21.13 -2.82
CA GLY A 8 9.06 19.78 -2.40
C GLY A 8 7.93 19.26 -1.56
N LEU A 9 7.36 20.13 -0.77
CA LEU A 9 6.28 19.70 0.05
C LEU A 9 5.04 19.50 -0.76
N GLY A 10 4.82 20.29 -1.74
CA GLY A 10 3.65 20.15 -2.53
C GLY A 10 3.63 18.93 -3.36
N ASP A 11 4.76 18.32 -3.57
CA ASP A 11 4.82 17.16 -4.42
C ASP A 11 4.53 15.86 -3.71
N LEU A 12 4.45 15.85 -2.41
CA LEU A 12 4.22 14.61 -1.69
C LEU A 12 2.85 14.64 -1.03
N PRO A 13 2.12 13.55 -1.09
CA PRO A 13 0.90 13.45 -0.30
C PRO A 13 1.22 13.65 1.15
N MET A 14 0.29 14.18 1.90
CA MET A 14 0.54 14.48 3.29
C MET A 14 0.86 13.27 4.11
N THR A 15 0.42 12.09 3.67
CA THR A 15 0.63 10.89 4.45
C THR A 15 2.00 10.25 4.23
N TRP A 16 2.76 10.71 3.25
CA TRP A 16 4.06 10.10 2.98
C TRP A 16 5.14 10.81 3.77
N GLU A 17 6.07 10.03 4.32
CA GLU A 17 7.21 10.56 5.06
C GLU A 17 8.49 10.09 4.41
N THR A 18 9.51 10.92 4.41
CA THR A 18 10.81 10.53 3.89
C THR A 18 11.35 9.35 4.71
N ALA A 19 11.82 8.32 4.01
CA ALA A 19 12.41 7.16 4.69
C ALA A 19 13.75 7.56 5.29
N GLN A 20 13.97 7.20 6.53
CA GLN A 20 15.21 7.47 7.24
C GLN A 20 16.10 6.22 7.23
N ALA A 21 17.39 6.40 7.54
CA ALA A 21 18.29 5.25 7.59
C ALA A 21 17.79 4.17 8.55
N GLN A 22 17.23 4.59 9.67
CA GLN A 22 16.67 3.67 10.64
C GLN A 22 15.51 2.86 10.05
N ASP A 23 14.69 3.50 9.21
CA ASP A 23 13.59 2.80 8.54
C ASP A 23 14.12 1.72 7.60
N ILE A 24 15.18 2.01 6.89
CA ILE A 24 15.77 1.04 5.97
C ILE A 24 16.23 -0.20 6.74
N GLY A 25 16.84 0.01 7.90
CA GLY A 25 17.27 -1.12 8.73
C GLY A 25 16.09 -1.96 9.22
N VAL A 26 14.99 -1.30 9.61
CA VAL A 26 13.81 -2.03 10.05
C VAL A 26 13.21 -2.81 8.87
N LEU A 27 13.16 -2.20 7.69
CA LEU A 27 12.62 -2.88 6.52
C LEU A 27 13.43 -4.13 6.18
N GLU A 28 14.76 -4.07 6.30
CA GLU A 28 15.58 -5.23 6.04
C GLU A 28 15.24 -6.37 7.01
N ARG A 29 15.01 -6.02 8.26
CA ARG A 29 14.65 -7.04 9.25
C ARG A 29 13.25 -7.59 9.00
N GLN A 30 12.32 -6.72 8.60
CA GLN A 30 10.95 -7.15 8.33
C GLN A 30 10.87 -8.10 7.14
N LEU A 31 11.67 -7.82 6.12
CA LEU A 31 11.61 -8.59 4.88
C LEU A 31 12.63 -9.72 4.81
N GLY A 32 13.64 -9.68 5.68
CA GLY A 32 14.71 -10.69 5.64
C GLY A 32 15.69 -10.48 4.51
N ARG A 33 15.68 -9.32 3.88
CA ARG A 33 16.55 -8.99 2.77
C ARG A 33 16.56 -7.48 2.57
N PRO A 34 17.57 -6.94 1.90
CA PRO A 34 17.57 -5.52 1.57
C PRO A 34 16.41 -5.20 0.64
N MET A 35 15.80 -4.04 0.85
CA MET A 35 14.71 -3.59 -0.01
C MET A 35 15.21 -2.50 -0.94
N ARG A 36 14.89 -2.63 -2.22
CA ARG A 36 15.32 -1.67 -3.23
C ARG A 36 14.15 -0.77 -3.60
N GLY A 37 14.48 0.42 -4.10
CA GLY A 37 13.46 1.31 -4.61
C GLY A 37 12.60 1.99 -3.57
N VAL A 38 13.08 2.09 -2.34
CA VAL A 38 12.32 2.75 -1.27
C VAL A 38 12.31 4.25 -1.52
N HIS A 39 11.12 4.81 -1.63
CA HIS A 39 10.95 6.24 -1.84
C HIS A 39 10.52 6.94 -0.54
N ALA A 40 9.58 6.35 0.18
CA ALA A 40 9.02 6.99 1.37
C ALA A 40 8.29 5.95 2.20
N ILE A 41 7.86 6.36 3.38
CA ILE A 41 7.03 5.52 4.24
C ILE A 41 5.62 6.08 4.19
N ALA A 42 4.65 5.25 3.82
CA ALA A 42 3.27 5.70 3.68
C ALA A 42 2.43 5.44 4.91
N ALA A 43 2.80 4.47 5.73
CA ALA A 43 2.06 4.18 6.96
C ALA A 43 3.00 3.54 7.96
N ARG A 44 2.73 3.80 9.24
CA ARG A 44 3.53 3.26 10.34
C ARG A 44 2.63 2.61 11.37
N CYS A 45 3.16 1.58 12.00
CA CYS A 45 2.51 0.99 13.17
C CYS A 45 2.59 1.97 14.34
N ALA A 46 1.76 1.76 15.34
CA ALA A 46 1.77 2.59 16.55
C ALA A 46 3.14 2.63 17.22
N CYS A 47 3.95 1.58 17.04
CA CYS A 47 5.30 1.57 17.61
C CYS A 47 6.32 2.35 16.79
N GLY A 48 5.91 2.85 15.63
CA GLY A 48 6.80 3.62 14.75
C GLY A 48 7.40 2.84 13.60
N ASP A 49 7.29 1.51 13.61
CA ASP A 49 7.85 0.71 12.53
C ASP A 49 7.11 0.96 11.22
N PRO A 50 7.80 0.94 10.08
CA PRO A 50 7.13 1.07 8.80
C PRO A 50 6.12 -0.06 8.61
N ALA A 51 4.97 0.27 8.05
CA ALA A 51 3.96 -0.72 7.71
C ALA A 51 3.74 -0.77 6.21
N VAL A 52 3.77 0.37 5.55
CA VAL A 52 3.62 0.45 4.10
C VAL A 52 4.72 1.35 3.55
N VAL A 53 5.41 0.86 2.53
CA VAL A 53 6.51 1.58 1.90
C VAL A 53 6.07 2.04 0.53
N VAL A 54 6.42 3.27 0.17
CA VAL A 54 6.21 3.76 -1.19
C VAL A 54 7.43 3.38 -1.99
N THR A 55 7.22 2.68 -3.10
CA THR A 55 8.33 2.22 -3.92
C THR A 55 8.30 2.90 -5.28
N VAL A 56 9.48 3.14 -5.84
CA VAL A 56 9.58 3.78 -7.16
C VAL A 56 9.19 2.79 -8.24
N PRO A 57 8.63 3.27 -9.36
CA PRO A 57 8.16 2.36 -10.41
C PRO A 57 9.25 1.71 -11.23
N ARG A 58 10.49 2.22 -11.15
CA ARG A 58 11.63 1.59 -11.83
C ARG A 58 12.81 1.64 -10.88
N VAL A 59 13.31 0.47 -10.49
CA VAL A 59 14.44 0.42 -9.58
C VAL A 59 15.74 0.68 -10.33
N GLU A 60 16.85 0.78 -9.58
CA GLU A 60 18.11 1.23 -10.14
C GLU A 60 18.60 0.43 -11.30
N ASP A 61 18.36 -0.87 -11.31
CA ASP A 61 18.84 -1.71 -12.39
C ASP A 61 17.93 -1.71 -13.61
N GLY A 62 16.91 -0.85 -13.60
CA GLY A 62 16.01 -0.73 -14.74
C GLY A 62 14.77 -1.60 -14.68
N THR A 63 14.64 -2.43 -13.67
CA THR A 63 13.50 -3.33 -13.55
C THR A 63 12.23 -2.55 -13.22
N PRO A 64 11.14 -2.74 -13.99
CA PRO A 64 9.87 -2.11 -13.63
C PRO A 64 9.30 -2.74 -12.38
N PHE A 65 8.64 -1.93 -11.57
CA PHE A 65 8.05 -2.42 -10.33
C PHE A 65 6.66 -1.81 -10.19
N PRO A 66 5.61 -2.57 -10.49
CA PRO A 66 4.26 -1.98 -10.55
C PRO A 66 3.69 -1.58 -9.20
N THR A 67 4.21 -2.14 -8.12
CA THR A 67 3.70 -1.84 -6.79
C THR A 67 4.13 -0.45 -6.35
N LEU A 68 3.17 0.38 -5.99
CA LEU A 68 3.44 1.69 -5.41
C LEU A 68 3.52 1.58 -3.90
N TYR A 69 2.57 0.87 -3.29
CA TYR A 69 2.49 0.70 -1.85
C TYR A 69 2.78 -0.75 -1.51
N TYR A 70 3.88 -0.97 -0.80
CA TYR A 70 4.35 -2.30 -0.46
C TYR A 70 4.11 -2.54 1.04
N LEU A 71 3.40 -3.61 1.35
CA LEU A 71 3.09 -3.96 2.74
C LEU A 71 4.29 -4.65 3.36
N SER A 72 4.92 -4.03 4.34
CA SER A 72 6.16 -4.56 4.93
C SER A 72 6.00 -5.09 6.34
N LEU A 73 5.01 -4.60 7.09
CA LEU A 73 4.87 -4.96 8.49
C LEU A 73 4.43 -6.42 8.63
N PRO A 74 5.22 -7.25 9.33
CA PRO A 74 4.91 -8.69 9.39
C PRO A 74 3.53 -9.02 9.96
N GLU A 75 3.06 -8.25 10.94
CA GLU A 75 1.74 -8.52 11.50
C GLU A 75 0.64 -8.28 10.47
N ALA A 76 0.82 -7.28 9.62
CA ALA A 76 -0.15 -7.01 8.58
C ALA A 76 -0.07 -8.04 7.44
N THR A 77 1.14 -8.42 7.06
CA THR A 77 1.28 -9.42 5.99
C THR A 77 0.73 -10.78 6.45
N LYS A 78 0.87 -11.07 7.74
CA LYS A 78 0.31 -12.30 8.28
C LYS A 78 -1.21 -12.30 8.15
N GLU A 79 -1.85 -11.17 8.46
CA GLU A 79 -3.30 -11.08 8.33
C GLU A 79 -3.73 -11.16 6.88
N ALA A 80 -3.01 -10.50 5.98
CA ALA A 80 -3.33 -10.57 4.57
C ALA A 80 -3.26 -12.01 4.07
N SER A 81 -2.20 -12.73 4.46
CA SER A 81 -2.04 -14.12 4.07
C SER A 81 -3.15 -15.01 4.62
N ARG A 82 -3.55 -14.75 5.87
CA ARG A 82 -4.62 -15.53 6.49
C ARG A 82 -5.93 -15.35 5.74
N LEU A 83 -6.24 -14.11 5.36
CA LEU A 83 -7.47 -13.83 4.64
C LEU A 83 -7.44 -14.42 3.23
N GLU A 84 -6.28 -14.37 2.58
CA GLU A 84 -6.14 -14.98 1.27
C GLU A 84 -6.34 -16.48 1.34
N ALA A 85 -5.76 -17.11 2.36
CA ALA A 85 -5.90 -18.54 2.54
C ALA A 85 -7.36 -18.93 2.85
N ALA A 86 -8.11 -18.01 3.46
CA ALA A 86 -9.52 -18.25 3.75
C ALA A 86 -10.42 -18.05 2.51
N GLY A 87 -9.84 -17.61 1.39
CA GLY A 87 -10.63 -17.51 0.15
C GLY A 87 -11.42 -16.23 0.02
N LEU A 88 -11.10 -15.21 0.82
CA LEU A 88 -11.92 -14.00 0.81
C LEU A 88 -11.81 -13.20 -0.49
N MET A 89 -10.83 -13.49 -1.32
CA MET A 89 -10.71 -12.77 -2.58
C MET A 89 -11.93 -12.99 -3.46
N LEU A 90 -12.44 -14.21 -3.52
CA LEU A 90 -13.64 -14.50 -4.29
C LEU A 90 -14.88 -13.84 -3.66
N ASP A 91 -14.94 -13.84 -2.34
CA ASP A 91 -16.06 -13.19 -1.65
C ASP A 91 -16.08 -11.71 -1.95
N PHE A 92 -14.92 -11.08 -1.97
CA PHE A 92 -14.83 -9.65 -2.23
C PHE A 92 -15.14 -9.35 -3.70
N GLU A 93 -14.74 -10.22 -4.62
CA GLU A 93 -15.12 -10.02 -6.03
C GLU A 93 -16.64 -10.07 -6.18
N GLN A 94 -17.28 -11.00 -5.49
CA GLN A 94 -18.74 -11.09 -5.55
C GLN A 94 -19.39 -9.85 -4.94
N ARG A 95 -18.85 -9.37 -3.84
CA ARG A 95 -19.38 -8.18 -3.20
C ARG A 95 -19.24 -6.96 -4.10
N LEU A 96 -18.13 -6.85 -4.84
CA LEU A 96 -17.97 -5.78 -5.81
C LEU A 96 -19.00 -5.89 -6.93
N ALA A 97 -19.28 -7.12 -7.38
CA ALA A 97 -20.25 -7.32 -8.45
C ALA A 97 -21.65 -6.90 -8.00
N ASP A 98 -21.94 -7.08 -6.71
CA ASP A 98 -23.28 -6.79 -6.19
C ASP A 98 -23.45 -5.37 -5.70
N ASP A 99 -22.39 -4.56 -5.65
CA ASP A 99 -22.46 -3.23 -5.07
C ASP A 99 -21.83 -2.24 -6.04
N SER A 100 -22.67 -1.52 -6.78
CA SER A 100 -22.16 -0.61 -7.81
C SER A 100 -21.37 0.56 -7.23
N ARG A 101 -21.71 0.98 -6.00
CA ARG A 101 -20.96 2.03 -5.36
C ARG A 101 -19.57 1.58 -5.04
N ALA A 102 -19.44 0.38 -4.49
CA ALA A 102 -18.13 -0.17 -4.19
C ALA A 102 -17.33 -0.39 -5.45
N ARG A 103 -17.99 -0.83 -6.53
CA ARG A 103 -17.30 -1.03 -7.79
C ARG A 103 -16.76 0.29 -8.33
N SER A 104 -17.55 1.36 -8.27
CA SER A 104 -17.08 2.67 -8.71
C SER A 104 -15.93 3.17 -7.85
N ALA A 105 -16.00 2.94 -6.55
CA ALA A 105 -14.90 3.34 -5.66
C ALA A 105 -13.63 2.56 -5.96
N TYR A 106 -13.76 1.29 -6.29
CA TYR A 106 -12.61 0.46 -6.60
C TYR A 106 -11.95 0.92 -7.90
N GLU A 107 -12.76 1.32 -8.88
CA GLU A 107 -12.23 1.89 -10.11
C GLU A 107 -11.52 3.20 -9.85
N ALA A 108 -12.06 4.03 -8.98
CA ALA A 108 -11.42 5.28 -8.61
C ALA A 108 -10.10 5.03 -7.89
N ALA A 109 -10.06 4.00 -7.04
CA ALA A 109 -8.84 3.62 -6.36
C ALA A 109 -7.75 3.19 -7.34
N HIS A 110 -8.14 2.46 -8.37
CA HIS A 110 -7.22 2.05 -9.43
C HIS A 110 -6.60 3.28 -10.11
N LYS A 111 -7.42 4.24 -10.47
CA LYS A 111 -6.94 5.45 -11.15
C LYS A 111 -6.05 6.28 -10.24
N ASP A 112 -6.43 6.39 -8.98
CA ASP A 112 -5.63 7.12 -8.00
C ASP A 112 -4.25 6.50 -7.85
N TYR A 113 -4.20 5.16 -7.80
CA TYR A 113 -2.94 4.42 -7.66
C TYR A 113 -2.03 4.72 -8.86
N LEU A 114 -2.60 4.63 -10.06
CA LEU A 114 -1.81 4.89 -11.27
C LEU A 114 -1.31 6.33 -11.33
N HIS A 115 -2.17 7.27 -10.96
CA HIS A 115 -1.82 8.68 -11.00
C HIS A 115 -0.65 8.98 -10.05
N LYS A 116 -0.73 8.48 -8.84
CA LYS A 116 0.31 8.73 -7.85
C LYS A 116 1.61 8.05 -8.23
N ARG A 117 1.51 6.85 -8.80
CA ARG A 117 2.72 6.16 -9.23
C ARG A 117 3.38 6.91 -10.39
N ASP A 118 2.58 7.44 -11.32
CA ASP A 118 3.13 8.16 -12.45
C ASP A 118 3.86 9.41 -12.02
N GLU A 119 3.48 10.00 -10.90
CA GLU A 119 4.19 11.16 -10.39
C GLU A 119 5.61 10.83 -9.97
N LEU A 120 5.89 9.58 -9.67
CA LEU A 120 7.23 9.14 -9.32
C LEU A 120 8.03 8.73 -10.54
N GLY A 121 7.37 8.51 -11.66
CA GLY A 121 8.04 8.15 -12.90
C GLY A 121 7.11 7.39 -13.80
N SER A 122 7.21 7.67 -15.09
CA SER A 122 6.37 7.01 -16.08
C SER A 122 7.12 5.79 -16.60
N VAL A 123 6.52 4.62 -16.49
CA VAL A 123 7.15 3.37 -16.91
C VAL A 123 6.20 2.67 -17.86
N PRO A 124 6.49 2.70 -19.16
CA PRO A 124 5.56 2.15 -20.15
C PRO A 124 5.23 0.68 -19.95
N GLU A 125 6.18 -0.08 -19.43
CA GLU A 125 5.98 -1.54 -19.25
C GLU A 125 4.83 -1.87 -18.30
N ILE A 126 4.49 -0.97 -17.37
CA ILE A 126 3.45 -1.23 -16.40
C ILE A 126 2.29 -0.24 -16.51
N GLU A 127 2.22 0.45 -17.65
CA GLU A 127 1.17 1.43 -17.85
C GLU A 127 -0.20 0.77 -17.78
N GLY A 128 -1.10 1.35 -17.03
CA GLY A 128 -2.45 0.79 -16.88
C GLY A 128 -2.57 -0.35 -15.89
N ILE A 129 -1.46 -0.89 -15.40
CA ILE A 129 -1.47 -1.98 -14.45
C ILE A 129 -1.21 -1.42 -13.06
N SER A 130 -2.21 -1.51 -12.18
CA SER A 130 -2.02 -1.02 -10.81
C SER A 130 -1.60 -2.16 -9.92
N ALA A 131 -2.46 -2.62 -9.06
CA ALA A 131 -2.08 -3.65 -8.10
C ALA A 131 -3.29 -4.45 -7.65
N GLY A 132 -3.04 -5.64 -7.17
CA GLY A 132 -4.05 -6.45 -6.49
C GLY A 132 -5.20 -6.93 -7.34
N GLY A 133 -5.12 -6.73 -8.64
CA GLY A 133 -6.21 -7.11 -9.55
C GLY A 133 -7.14 -5.97 -9.91
N MET A 134 -6.90 -4.75 -9.36
CA MET A 134 -7.73 -3.60 -9.69
C MET A 134 -7.71 -3.35 -11.19
N PRO A 135 -8.76 -2.83 -11.78
CA PRO A 135 -10.02 -2.45 -11.12
C PRO A 135 -11.10 -3.52 -11.17
N THR A 136 -10.85 -4.68 -11.75
CA THR A 136 -11.91 -5.66 -11.99
C THR A 136 -11.80 -6.93 -11.18
N ARG A 137 -10.66 -7.24 -10.64
CA ARG A 137 -10.42 -8.48 -9.92
C ARG A 137 -9.87 -8.22 -8.53
N VAL A 138 -9.90 -9.24 -7.70
CA VAL A 138 -9.25 -9.20 -6.39
C VAL A 138 -8.27 -10.36 -6.37
N LYS A 139 -7.00 -10.06 -6.59
CA LYS A 139 -5.96 -11.07 -6.72
C LYS A 139 -4.96 -11.09 -5.59
N CYS A 140 -4.78 -9.98 -4.89
CA CYS A 140 -3.78 -9.92 -3.84
C CYS A 140 -4.22 -8.97 -2.74
N LEU A 141 -4.53 -9.50 -1.58
CA LEU A 141 -4.97 -8.65 -0.47
C LEU A 141 -3.83 -7.87 0.15
N HIS A 142 -2.58 -8.33 0.01
CA HIS A 142 -1.44 -7.57 0.50
C HIS A 142 -1.40 -6.17 -0.12
N ALA A 143 -1.54 -6.11 -1.44
CA ALA A 143 -1.49 -4.84 -2.16
C ALA A 143 -2.67 -3.94 -1.82
N LEU A 144 -3.85 -4.53 -1.68
CA LEU A 144 -5.05 -3.74 -1.43
C LEU A 144 -5.10 -3.23 0.00
N ILE A 145 -4.65 -4.03 0.94
CA ILE A 145 -4.53 -3.60 2.32
C ILE A 145 -3.50 -2.47 2.41
N ALA A 146 -2.37 -2.61 1.72
CA ALA A 146 -1.36 -1.55 1.73
C ALA A 146 -1.94 -0.24 1.21
N HIS A 147 -2.76 -0.30 0.16
CA HIS A 147 -3.38 0.89 -0.40
C HIS A 147 -4.30 1.55 0.63
N SER A 148 -5.12 0.76 1.30
CA SER A 148 -6.00 1.31 2.33
C SER A 148 -5.25 1.91 3.50
N LEU A 149 -4.18 1.27 3.94
CA LEU A 149 -3.39 1.80 5.04
C LEU A 149 -2.69 3.09 4.66
N ALA A 150 -2.22 3.18 3.41
CA ALA A 150 -1.51 4.36 2.95
C ALA A 150 -2.43 5.56 2.75
N GLU A 151 -3.62 5.32 2.21
CA GLU A 151 -4.52 6.42 1.84
C GLU A 151 -5.60 6.71 2.87
N GLY A 152 -5.81 5.79 3.80
CA GLY A 152 -6.86 5.94 4.79
C GLY A 152 -8.18 5.34 4.33
N PRO A 153 -9.14 5.24 5.24
CA PRO A 153 -10.44 4.65 4.91
C PRO A 153 -11.16 5.43 3.82
N GLY A 154 -11.92 4.73 3.01
CA GLY A 154 -12.75 5.37 2.00
C GLY A 154 -12.15 5.42 0.62
N VAL A 155 -10.91 5.01 0.44
CA VAL A 155 -10.28 5.04 -0.87
C VAL A 155 -10.38 3.68 -1.57
N ASN A 156 -9.92 2.62 -0.92
CA ASN A 156 -9.96 1.30 -1.51
C ASN A 156 -10.93 0.42 -0.74
N PRO A 157 -12.13 0.18 -1.29
CA PRO A 157 -13.15 -0.56 -0.54
C PRO A 157 -12.72 -1.98 -0.20
N VAL A 158 -12.00 -2.65 -1.08
CA VAL A 158 -11.61 -4.03 -0.80
C VAL A 158 -10.55 -4.08 0.29
N GLY A 159 -9.59 -3.16 0.25
CA GLY A 159 -8.62 -3.08 1.32
C GLY A 159 -9.28 -2.78 2.66
N ASP A 160 -10.28 -1.90 2.64
CA ASP A 160 -11.03 -1.57 3.85
C ASP A 160 -11.80 -2.78 4.37
N TRP A 161 -12.43 -3.54 3.49
CA TRP A 161 -13.15 -4.76 3.89
C TRP A 161 -12.19 -5.78 4.49
N ALA A 162 -11.03 -5.93 3.87
CA ALA A 162 -10.04 -6.88 4.37
C ALA A 162 -9.56 -6.48 5.77
N LEU A 163 -9.31 -5.20 5.99
CA LEU A 163 -8.89 -4.73 7.31
C LEU A 163 -9.98 -4.98 8.35
N ALA A 164 -11.24 -4.75 7.97
CA ALA A 164 -12.34 -5.01 8.89
C ALA A 164 -12.42 -6.49 9.25
N GLU A 165 -12.22 -7.37 8.26
CA GLU A 165 -12.25 -8.81 8.53
C GLU A 165 -11.09 -9.26 9.39
N SER A 166 -9.94 -8.59 9.27
CA SER A 166 -8.77 -9.03 10.01
C SER A 166 -8.84 -8.70 11.49
N GLY A 167 -9.54 -7.63 11.84
CA GLY A 167 -9.54 -7.17 13.23
C GLY A 167 -8.22 -6.54 13.64
N TRP A 168 -7.28 -6.40 12.74
CA TRP A 168 -5.98 -5.79 13.00
C TRP A 168 -5.98 -4.33 12.56
N SER A 169 -5.25 -3.48 13.24
CA SER A 169 -5.12 -2.09 12.83
C SER A 169 -3.75 -1.55 13.21
N LEU A 170 -3.37 -0.46 12.55
CA LEU A 170 -2.11 0.21 12.87
C LEU A 170 -2.09 0.81 14.26
N GLU A 171 -3.27 1.06 14.81
CA GLU A 171 -3.36 1.77 16.08
C GLU A 171 -3.02 0.89 17.28
N VAL A 172 -3.06 -0.41 17.11
CA VAL A 172 -2.73 -1.34 18.18
C VAL A 172 -1.54 -2.16 17.74
N CYS A 173 -0.39 -1.88 18.34
CA CYS A 173 0.84 -2.56 17.94
C CYS A 173 0.82 -4.01 18.39
N ARG A 174 1.14 -4.90 17.46
CA ARG A 174 1.30 -6.32 17.75
C ARG A 174 2.65 -6.82 17.26
N CYS A 175 3.56 -5.86 17.05
CA CYS A 175 4.83 -6.21 16.45
C CYS A 175 5.73 -7.04 17.34
N ARG A 176 5.70 -7.02 18.68
CA ARG A 176 6.64 -7.55 19.38
C ARG A 176 6.49 -8.08 20.37
N VAL A 177 6.85 -8.64 20.64
CA VAL A 177 6.58 -9.17 21.46
C VAL A 177 7.60 -9.46 22.21
N ASP A 178 8.16 -9.72 22.45
CA ASP A 178 8.94 -10.02 23.24
C ASP A 178 10.00 -9.80 23.26
N GLU A 179 10.32 -9.81 23.50
CA GLU A 179 11.24 -9.74 23.56
C GLU A 179 11.64 -9.81 24.00
#